data_70cca725508daf4b8364c8e806986dfd
#
_entry.id   70cca725508daf4b8364c8e806986dfd
#
_cell.length_a   1.000
_cell.length_b   1.000
_cell.length_c   1.000
_cell.angle_alpha   90.00
_cell.angle_beta   90.00
_cell.angle_gamma   90.00
#
_symmetry.space_group_name_H-M   'P 1'
#
loop_
_entity.id
_entity.type
_entity.pdbx_description
1 polymer ?
#
loop_
_entity_poly.entity_id
_entity_poly.type
_entity_poly.pdbx_seq_one_letter_code
_entity_poly.pdbx_strand_id
1 'polypeptide(L)'
;MFLRQEDFAAVVRTTPSSPSISLWKTAGEILLGQRLNRPAQGYWFVPGGRVCKDETLEAAFARLTQAELGVRLPLAAGTFYGVWQHFYDDNFSGEDFSTHYIVLGFRLRVAESDLRLPDTQHGSYRWLTPEQLLASDNVHENSRAYFQNEPHSVIGLDKKDVKYV
;
A
#
# COMPACT_ATOMS: atom_id res chain seq x y z
N MET A 1 0.42 -12.71 -16.79
CA MET A 1 1.38 -12.33 -17.84
C MET A 1 2.16 -11.12 -17.36
N PHE A 2 3.48 -11.19 -17.36
CA PHE A 2 4.33 -10.05 -17.05
C PHE A 2 4.78 -9.42 -18.36
N LEU A 3 4.69 -8.09 -18.45
CA LEU A 3 5.23 -7.34 -19.58
C LEU A 3 6.77 -7.44 -19.60
N ARG A 4 7.38 -7.35 -20.78
CA ARG A 4 8.82 -7.12 -20.86
C ARG A 4 9.17 -5.79 -20.16
N GLN A 5 10.37 -5.69 -19.64
CA GLN A 5 10.78 -4.51 -18.85
C GLN A 5 10.60 -3.20 -19.63
N GLU A 6 10.93 -3.17 -20.91
CA GLU A 6 10.75 -2.00 -21.80
C GLU A 6 9.29 -1.62 -22.02
N ASP A 7 8.39 -2.61 -22.21
CA ASP A 7 6.95 -2.38 -22.36
C ASP A 7 6.36 -1.88 -21.05
N PHE A 8 6.78 -2.45 -19.93
CA PHE A 8 6.35 -1.99 -18.60
C PHE A 8 6.84 -0.57 -18.31
N ALA A 9 8.07 -0.23 -18.70
CA ALA A 9 8.60 1.12 -18.58
C ALA A 9 7.79 2.14 -19.39
N ALA A 10 7.37 1.77 -20.62
CA ALA A 10 6.50 2.62 -21.45
C ALA A 10 5.15 2.86 -20.77
N VAL A 11 4.53 1.83 -20.19
CA VAL A 11 3.25 1.97 -19.44
C VAL A 11 3.43 2.89 -18.25
N VAL A 12 4.44 2.67 -17.39
CA VAL A 12 4.66 3.48 -16.20
C VAL A 12 4.97 4.95 -16.54
N ARG A 13 5.68 5.20 -17.65
CA ARG A 13 6.02 6.55 -18.12
C ARG A 13 4.80 7.32 -18.62
N THR A 14 3.83 6.65 -19.24
CA THR A 14 2.75 7.30 -19.99
C THR A 14 1.39 7.26 -19.32
N THR A 15 1.21 6.42 -18.32
CA THR A 15 -0.09 6.26 -17.63
C THR A 15 0.10 6.15 -16.12
N PRO A 16 -0.90 6.58 -15.31
CA PRO A 16 -0.95 6.16 -13.93
C PRO A 16 -0.91 4.62 -13.87
N SER A 17 -0.03 4.08 -13.04
CA SER A 17 0.08 2.64 -12.87
C SER A 17 -1.21 2.06 -12.29
N SER A 18 -1.43 0.77 -12.53
CA SER A 18 -2.62 0.02 -12.07
C SER A 18 -2.97 0.33 -10.62
N PRO A 19 -4.26 0.31 -10.26
CA PRO A 19 -4.69 0.48 -8.88
C PRO A 19 -3.87 -0.41 -7.96
N SER A 20 -3.33 0.18 -6.90
CA SER A 20 -2.61 -0.54 -5.86
C SER A 20 -3.49 -0.65 -4.61
N ILE A 21 -3.38 -1.74 -3.90
CA ILE A 21 -4.04 -1.93 -2.61
C ILE A 21 -3.01 -1.73 -1.52
N SER A 22 -3.27 -0.83 -0.57
CA SER A 22 -2.48 -0.69 0.64
C SER A 22 -3.23 -1.26 1.84
N LEU A 23 -2.52 -2.01 2.66
CA LEU A 23 -3.06 -2.81 3.75
C LEU A 23 -2.43 -2.36 5.07
N TRP A 24 -3.21 -2.00 6.08
CA TRP A 24 -2.69 -1.71 7.41
C TRP A 24 -3.59 -2.22 8.52
N LYS A 25 -2.97 -2.59 9.62
CA LYS A 25 -3.67 -3.07 10.82
C LYS A 25 -4.18 -1.89 11.66
N THR A 26 -5.35 -2.04 12.28
CA THR A 26 -6.02 -0.97 13.05
C THR A 26 -6.19 -1.25 14.54
N ALA A 27 -5.39 -2.08 15.16
CA ALA A 27 -5.44 -2.32 16.60
C ALA A 27 -4.23 -1.72 17.31
N GLY A 28 -4.15 -0.38 17.32
CA GLY A 28 -3.13 0.38 18.08
C GLY A 28 -1.82 0.59 17.34
N GLU A 29 -1.30 -0.39 16.62
CA GLU A 29 -0.04 -0.30 15.87
C GLU A 29 -0.22 -0.65 14.40
N ILE A 30 0.59 -0.03 13.56
CA ILE A 30 0.59 -0.20 12.11
C ILE A 30 1.84 -0.98 11.71
N LEU A 31 1.64 -2.03 10.90
CA LEU A 31 2.74 -2.77 10.32
C LEU A 31 3.37 -1.98 9.17
N LEU A 32 4.68 -1.85 9.19
CA LEU A 32 5.49 -1.28 8.13
C LEU A 32 6.57 -2.26 7.69
N GLY A 33 6.81 -2.31 6.37
CA GLY A 33 7.93 -3.02 5.78
C GLY A 33 8.92 -2.04 5.15
N GLN A 34 10.22 -2.32 5.28
CA GLN A 34 11.24 -1.52 4.64
C GLN A 34 11.42 -1.97 3.19
N ARG A 35 11.28 -1.04 2.28
CA ARG A 35 11.33 -1.31 0.84
C ARG A 35 12.73 -1.62 0.35
N LEU A 36 12.90 -2.76 -0.32
CA LEU A 36 14.18 -3.20 -0.89
C LEU A 36 14.43 -2.65 -2.29
N ASN A 37 13.36 -2.28 -3.02
CA ASN A 37 13.42 -1.88 -4.43
C ASN A 37 12.85 -0.48 -4.66
N ARG A 38 13.24 0.14 -5.80
CA ARG A 38 12.64 1.39 -6.28
C ARG A 38 11.18 1.22 -6.73
N PRO A 39 10.33 2.26 -6.73
CA PRO A 39 10.63 3.62 -6.26
C PRO A 39 10.72 3.70 -4.72
N ALA A 40 11.36 4.76 -4.21
CA ALA A 40 11.51 5.06 -2.79
C ALA A 40 12.16 3.92 -1.97
N GLN A 41 13.23 3.32 -2.50
CA GLN A 41 14.03 2.30 -1.83
C GLN A 41 14.55 2.78 -0.47
N GLY A 42 14.51 1.92 0.55
CA GLY A 42 14.99 2.18 1.90
C GLY A 42 13.96 2.84 2.83
N TYR A 43 12.90 3.42 2.30
CA TYR A 43 11.81 3.94 3.11
C TYR A 43 10.90 2.84 3.67
N TRP A 44 10.20 3.18 4.74
CA TRP A 44 9.19 2.33 5.38
C TRP A 44 7.81 2.63 4.81
N PHE A 45 7.10 1.58 4.46
CA PHE A 45 5.76 1.64 3.86
C PHE A 45 4.79 0.68 4.54
N VAL A 46 3.52 1.01 4.51
CA VAL A 46 2.48 0.01 4.76
C VAL A 46 2.51 -1.05 3.66
N PRO A 47 2.32 -2.34 3.98
CA PRO A 47 2.28 -3.40 2.98
C PRO A 47 1.22 -3.17 1.92
N GLY A 48 1.48 -3.63 0.71
CA GLY A 48 0.56 -3.49 -0.39
C GLY A 48 1.18 -3.85 -1.74
N GLY A 49 0.38 -3.77 -2.81
CA GLY A 49 0.86 -4.06 -4.13
C GLY A 49 -0.17 -3.78 -5.22
N ARG A 50 0.22 -4.00 -6.46
CA ARG A 50 -0.59 -3.70 -7.64
C ARG A 50 -1.69 -4.72 -7.87
N VAL A 51 -2.83 -4.25 -8.37
CA VAL A 51 -3.84 -5.09 -9.01
C VAL A 51 -3.37 -5.41 -10.43
N CYS A 52 -3.38 -6.67 -10.81
CA CYS A 52 -2.98 -7.09 -12.15
C CYS A 52 -4.12 -6.90 -13.16
N LYS A 53 -3.75 -6.82 -14.45
CA LYS A 53 -4.75 -6.81 -15.52
C LYS A 53 -5.59 -8.09 -15.47
N ASP A 54 -6.90 -7.96 -15.66
CA ASP A 54 -7.89 -9.05 -15.64
C ASP A 54 -8.02 -9.77 -14.27
N GLU A 55 -7.52 -9.14 -13.20
CA GLU A 55 -7.65 -9.60 -11.82
C GLU A 55 -8.77 -8.83 -11.12
N THR A 56 -9.69 -9.53 -10.46
CA THR A 56 -10.72 -8.86 -9.63
C THR A 56 -10.09 -8.30 -8.35
N LEU A 57 -10.76 -7.33 -7.72
CA LEU A 57 -10.27 -6.77 -6.43
C LEU A 57 -10.20 -7.83 -5.34
N GLU A 58 -11.15 -8.77 -5.31
CA GLU A 58 -11.16 -9.89 -4.37
C GLU A 58 -9.95 -10.81 -4.57
N ALA A 59 -9.62 -11.13 -5.82
CA ALA A 59 -8.46 -11.95 -6.14
C ALA A 59 -7.15 -11.23 -5.80
N ALA A 60 -7.03 -9.95 -6.16
CA ALA A 60 -5.89 -9.11 -5.83
C ALA A 60 -5.68 -9.00 -4.32
N PHE A 61 -6.75 -8.72 -3.57
CA PHE A 61 -6.71 -8.59 -2.11
C PHE A 61 -6.23 -9.90 -1.45
N ALA A 62 -6.80 -11.03 -1.84
CA ALA A 62 -6.42 -12.33 -1.31
C ALA A 62 -4.96 -12.71 -1.67
N ARG A 63 -4.51 -12.40 -2.88
CA ARG A 63 -3.12 -12.61 -3.31
C ARG A 63 -2.15 -11.71 -2.55
N LEU A 64 -2.48 -10.42 -2.42
CA LEU A 64 -1.61 -9.45 -1.74
C LEU A 64 -1.51 -9.71 -0.24
N THR A 65 -2.62 -10.04 0.43
CA THR A 65 -2.56 -10.42 1.86
C THR A 65 -1.72 -11.67 2.07
N GLN A 66 -1.79 -12.65 1.15
CA GLN A 66 -0.90 -13.81 1.20
C GLN A 66 0.56 -13.44 0.97
N ALA A 67 0.85 -12.58 -0.01
CA ALA A 67 2.23 -12.21 -0.38
C ALA A 67 2.89 -11.30 0.67
N GLU A 68 2.13 -10.36 1.24
CA GLU A 68 2.65 -9.31 2.12
C GLU A 68 2.56 -9.66 3.61
N LEU A 69 1.55 -10.44 4.00
CA LEU A 69 1.24 -10.75 5.39
C LEU A 69 1.34 -12.24 5.72
N GLY A 70 1.57 -13.09 4.71
CA GLY A 70 1.63 -14.54 4.85
C GLY A 70 0.29 -15.20 5.21
N VAL A 71 -0.81 -14.47 5.06
CA VAL A 71 -2.16 -14.97 5.31
C VAL A 71 -3.11 -14.56 4.18
N ARG A 72 -3.86 -15.53 3.65
CA ARG A 72 -4.82 -15.29 2.58
C ARG A 72 -6.16 -14.85 3.16
N LEU A 73 -6.54 -13.60 2.95
CA LEU A 73 -7.77 -13.02 3.49
C LEU A 73 -8.76 -12.70 2.36
N PRO A 74 -10.07 -12.88 2.58
CA PRO A 74 -11.11 -12.40 1.67
C PRO A 74 -11.21 -10.86 1.73
N LEU A 75 -11.71 -10.23 0.68
CA LEU A 75 -11.91 -8.77 0.64
C LEU A 75 -12.77 -8.26 1.81
N ALA A 76 -13.74 -9.05 2.24
CA ALA A 76 -14.61 -8.73 3.39
C ALA A 76 -13.87 -8.62 4.74
N ALA A 77 -12.62 -9.12 4.85
CA ALA A 77 -11.78 -8.92 6.03
C ALA A 77 -11.18 -7.50 6.08
N GLY A 78 -11.23 -6.75 4.98
CA GLY A 78 -10.79 -5.38 4.88
C GLY A 78 -11.94 -4.39 4.93
N THR A 79 -11.76 -3.26 5.60
CA THR A 79 -12.66 -2.12 5.51
C THR A 79 -12.05 -1.11 4.54
N PHE A 80 -12.75 -0.79 3.46
CA PHE A 80 -12.33 0.24 2.53
C PHE A 80 -12.25 1.60 3.24
N TYR A 81 -11.16 2.32 3.03
CA TYR A 81 -10.88 3.57 3.72
C TYR A 81 -10.86 4.78 2.80
N GLY A 82 -10.40 4.62 1.56
CA GLY A 82 -10.37 5.70 0.58
C GLY A 82 -9.45 5.43 -0.60
N VAL A 83 -9.30 6.47 -1.43
CA VAL A 83 -8.44 6.45 -2.62
C VAL A 83 -7.39 7.55 -2.47
N TRP A 84 -6.12 7.24 -2.72
CA TRP A 84 -4.99 8.17 -2.70
C TRP A 84 -4.28 8.22 -4.03
N GLN A 85 -3.56 9.32 -4.26
CA GLN A 85 -2.60 9.46 -5.34
C GLN A 85 -1.20 9.42 -4.74
N HIS A 86 -0.34 8.56 -5.28
CA HIS A 86 1.05 8.47 -4.88
C HIS A 86 1.94 8.85 -6.06
N PHE A 87 2.75 9.86 -5.86
CA PHE A 87 3.75 10.30 -6.83
C PHE A 87 5.14 9.98 -6.30
N TYR A 88 6.02 9.55 -7.18
CA TYR A 88 7.42 9.31 -6.91
C TYR A 88 8.25 9.91 -8.04
N ASP A 89 9.33 10.58 -7.71
CA ASP A 89 10.23 11.20 -8.69
C ASP A 89 11.07 10.15 -9.43
N ASP A 90 11.17 8.94 -8.87
CA ASP A 90 11.90 7.81 -9.43
C ASP A 90 10.96 6.68 -9.90
N ASN A 91 11.55 5.66 -10.53
CA ASN A 91 10.85 4.48 -11.00
C ASN A 91 11.64 3.20 -10.68
N PHE A 92 11.06 2.04 -11.03
CA PHE A 92 11.64 0.72 -10.77
C PHE A 92 13.02 0.50 -11.44
N SER A 93 13.38 1.26 -12.46
CA SER A 93 14.64 1.13 -13.21
C SER A 93 15.63 2.27 -12.96
N GLY A 94 15.19 3.41 -12.42
CA GLY A 94 16.04 4.57 -12.22
C GLY A 94 15.28 5.86 -11.92
N GLU A 95 15.80 6.97 -12.41
CA GLU A 95 15.28 8.34 -12.18
C GLU A 95 14.93 9.07 -13.48
N ASP A 96 14.85 8.36 -14.59
CA ASP A 96 14.61 8.90 -15.91
C ASP A 96 13.14 9.25 -16.20
N PHE A 97 12.22 8.74 -15.37
CA PHE A 97 10.80 9.10 -15.37
C PHE A 97 10.16 8.84 -13.99
N SER A 98 9.10 9.58 -13.70
CA SER A 98 8.33 9.50 -12.46
C SER A 98 7.40 8.28 -12.44
N THR A 99 6.94 7.91 -11.25
CA THR A 99 5.90 6.90 -11.05
C THR A 99 4.67 7.53 -10.41
N HIS A 100 3.49 7.21 -10.91
CA HIS A 100 2.20 7.64 -10.38
C HIS A 100 1.30 6.44 -10.15
N TYR A 101 0.80 6.28 -8.92
CA TYR A 101 -0.16 5.24 -8.54
C TYR A 101 -1.47 5.83 -8.06
N ILE A 102 -2.57 5.16 -8.44
CA ILE A 102 -3.85 5.30 -7.74
C ILE A 102 -3.94 4.16 -6.72
N VAL A 103 -4.18 4.48 -5.46
CA VAL A 103 -4.12 3.52 -4.37
C VAL A 103 -5.46 3.41 -3.66
N LEU A 104 -5.93 2.18 -3.54
CA LEU A 104 -7.10 1.81 -2.73
C LEU A 104 -6.63 1.41 -1.34
N GLY A 105 -6.96 2.19 -0.33
CA GLY A 105 -6.60 1.92 1.05
C GLY A 105 -7.62 1.02 1.75
N PHE A 106 -7.14 -0.02 2.42
CA PHE A 106 -7.96 -0.92 3.24
C PHE A 106 -7.39 -1.07 4.63
N ARG A 107 -8.25 -0.97 5.62
CA ARG A 107 -7.92 -1.30 7.01
C ARG A 107 -8.22 -2.75 7.29
N LEU A 108 -7.27 -3.45 7.91
CA LEU A 108 -7.41 -4.83 8.32
C LEU A 108 -7.50 -4.93 9.85
N ARG A 109 -8.30 -5.87 10.34
CA ARG A 109 -8.33 -6.27 11.74
C ARG A 109 -7.84 -7.71 11.82
N VAL A 110 -6.53 -7.87 11.94
CA VAL A 110 -5.86 -9.18 12.02
C VAL A 110 -5.00 -9.21 13.26
N ALA A 111 -5.05 -10.30 14.02
CA ALA A 111 -4.16 -10.49 15.14
C ALA A 111 -2.72 -10.69 14.64
N GLU A 112 -1.73 -10.17 15.36
CA GLU A 112 -0.32 -10.35 14.99
C GLU A 112 0.07 -11.82 14.93
N SER A 113 -0.50 -12.64 15.83
CA SER A 113 -0.29 -14.09 15.86
C SER A 113 -0.72 -14.83 14.58
N ASP A 114 -1.63 -14.24 13.80
CA ASP A 114 -2.14 -14.83 12.56
C ASP A 114 -1.26 -14.49 11.35
N LEU A 115 -0.35 -13.51 11.49
CA LEU A 115 0.55 -13.10 10.44
C LEU A 115 1.75 -14.05 10.31
N ARG A 116 2.22 -14.22 9.08
CA ARG A 116 3.41 -14.98 8.71
C ARG A 116 4.24 -14.14 7.75
N LEU A 117 4.82 -13.06 8.28
CA LEU A 117 5.53 -12.04 7.49
C LEU A 117 6.66 -12.66 6.69
N PRO A 118 6.67 -12.51 5.36
CA PRO A 118 7.69 -13.09 4.50
C PRO A 118 8.99 -12.28 4.54
N ASP A 119 10.12 -12.96 4.71
CA ASP A 119 11.45 -12.33 4.72
C ASP A 119 11.89 -11.79 3.34
N THR A 120 11.18 -12.16 2.27
CA THR A 120 11.60 -11.87 0.89
C THR A 120 11.05 -10.58 0.32
N GLN A 121 9.97 -10.02 0.87
CA GLN A 121 9.31 -8.82 0.36
C GLN A 121 9.91 -7.53 0.93
N HIS A 122 10.32 -7.58 2.19
CA HIS A 122 10.87 -6.44 2.92
C HIS A 122 12.15 -6.86 3.66
N GLY A 123 13.11 -5.94 3.77
CA GLY A 123 14.36 -6.18 4.51
C GLY A 123 14.15 -6.26 6.02
N SER A 124 13.09 -5.63 6.52
CA SER A 124 12.70 -5.61 7.93
C SER A 124 11.25 -5.19 8.08
N TYR A 125 10.66 -5.51 9.24
CA TYR A 125 9.32 -5.09 9.63
C TYR A 125 9.37 -4.30 10.93
N ARG A 126 8.41 -3.38 11.08
CA ARG A 126 8.20 -2.58 12.31
C ARG A 126 6.73 -2.43 12.60
N TRP A 127 6.42 -2.38 13.89
CA TRP A 127 5.13 -1.97 14.40
C TRP A 127 5.27 -0.58 15.02
N LEU A 128 4.50 0.38 14.54
CA LEU A 128 4.51 1.77 15.04
C LEU A 128 3.10 2.21 15.38
N THR A 129 2.95 3.00 16.43
CA THR A 129 1.71 3.73 16.67
C THR A 129 1.54 4.82 15.59
N PRO A 130 0.32 5.33 15.34
CA PRO A 130 0.11 6.45 14.42
C PRO A 130 1.02 7.65 14.70
N GLU A 131 1.21 7.99 15.98
CA GLU A 131 2.05 9.11 16.42
C GLU A 131 3.52 8.88 16.08
N GLN A 132 4.03 7.66 16.35
CA GLN A 132 5.41 7.29 16.02
C GLN A 132 5.63 7.28 14.50
N LEU A 133 4.66 6.77 13.75
CA LEU A 133 4.68 6.73 12.30
C LEU A 133 4.75 8.15 11.70
N LEU A 134 3.90 9.06 12.18
CA LEU A 134 3.87 10.45 11.72
C LEU A 134 5.14 11.22 12.08
N ALA A 135 5.79 10.90 13.21
CA ALA A 135 7.02 11.52 13.66
C ALA A 135 8.29 10.95 13.00
N SER A 136 8.18 9.88 12.22
CA SER A 136 9.32 9.18 11.64
C SER A 136 9.65 9.68 10.23
N ASP A 137 10.83 10.28 10.03
CA ASP A 137 11.30 10.77 8.73
C ASP A 137 11.60 9.64 7.73
N ASN A 138 11.83 8.42 8.20
CA ASN A 138 12.09 7.25 7.36
C ASN A 138 10.81 6.59 6.86
N VAL A 139 9.65 6.94 7.42
CA VAL A 139 8.36 6.51 6.88
C VAL A 139 8.01 7.43 5.70
N HIS A 140 7.78 6.83 4.54
CA HIS A 140 7.48 7.60 3.34
C HIS A 140 6.19 8.42 3.51
N GLU A 141 6.17 9.64 2.96
CA GLU A 141 5.03 10.56 3.06
C GLU A 141 3.71 9.94 2.59
N ASN A 142 3.73 9.13 1.54
CA ASN A 142 2.56 8.40 1.03
C ASN A 142 1.96 7.45 2.07
N SER A 143 2.77 6.84 2.94
CA SER A 143 2.29 6.01 4.06
C SER A 143 1.81 6.86 5.23
N ARG A 144 2.47 8.00 5.50
CA ARG A 144 2.03 8.96 6.54
C ARG A 144 0.68 9.57 6.21
N ALA A 145 0.40 9.83 4.92
CA ALA A 145 -0.85 10.42 4.45
C ALA A 145 -2.12 9.66 4.89
N TYR A 146 -2.05 8.34 5.09
CA TYR A 146 -3.18 7.55 5.57
C TYR A 146 -3.59 7.85 7.01
N PHE A 147 -2.69 8.41 7.83
CA PHE A 147 -2.85 8.60 9.26
C PHE A 147 -2.91 10.06 9.67
N GLN A 148 -2.80 10.99 8.75
CA GLN A 148 -2.98 12.42 9.00
C GLN A 148 -4.45 12.73 9.37
N ASN A 149 -4.65 13.76 10.19
CA ASN A 149 -5.98 14.14 10.69
C ASN A 149 -6.95 14.58 9.58
N GLU A 150 -6.40 15.06 8.46
CA GLU A 150 -7.13 15.30 7.22
C GLU A 150 -6.57 14.34 6.17
N PRO A 151 -7.14 13.14 6.04
CA PRO A 151 -6.71 12.23 5.00
C PRO A 151 -6.98 12.89 3.65
N HIS A 152 -5.93 13.18 2.90
CA HIS A 152 -5.99 13.65 1.52
C HIS A 152 -6.40 12.51 0.59
N SER A 153 -7.48 11.80 0.93
CA SER A 153 -8.09 10.90 -0.04
C SER A 153 -8.73 11.76 -1.13
N VAL A 154 -8.41 11.48 -2.37
CA VAL A 154 -8.98 12.18 -3.54
C VAL A 154 -10.50 11.95 -3.61
N ILE A 155 -10.95 10.81 -3.08
CA ILE A 155 -12.35 10.45 -2.90
C ILE A 155 -12.45 9.87 -1.48
N GLY A 156 -12.69 10.72 -0.51
CA GLY A 156 -13.02 10.34 0.85
C GLY A 156 -14.52 10.41 1.01
N LEU A 157 -15.11 9.36 1.56
CA LEU A 157 -16.40 9.53 2.21
C LEU A 157 -16.18 10.55 3.33
N ASP A 158 -16.87 11.66 3.26
CA ASP A 158 -16.87 12.64 4.33
C ASP A 158 -17.24 11.89 5.63
N LYS A 159 -16.40 12.01 6.68
CA LYS A 159 -16.62 11.30 7.94
C LYS A 159 -18.00 11.57 8.55
N LYS A 160 -18.70 12.60 8.06
CA LYS A 160 -20.06 12.96 8.45
C LYS A 160 -21.14 12.05 7.83
N ASP A 161 -20.83 11.34 6.75
CA ASP A 161 -21.80 10.52 6.01
C ASP A 161 -21.69 9.03 6.30
N VAL A 162 -20.69 8.60 7.06
CA VAL A 162 -20.59 7.22 7.55
C VAL A 162 -21.49 7.07 8.77
N LYS A 163 -22.78 6.94 8.53
CA LYS A 163 -23.67 6.35 9.52
C LYS A 163 -23.26 4.90 9.66
N TYR A 164 -22.72 4.56 10.81
CA TYR A 164 -22.52 3.16 11.19
C TYR A 164 -23.89 2.48 11.23
N VAL A 165 -24.17 1.65 10.24
CA VAL A 165 -25.28 0.70 10.25
C VAL A 165 -24.72 -0.61 10.80
#